data_07c5d0cc0d836b451080e020136a17ca
#
_entry.id   07c5d0cc0d836b451080e020136a17ca
#
_cell.length_a   1.000
_cell.length_b   1.000
_cell.length_c   1.000
_cell.angle_alpha   90.00
_cell.angle_beta   90.00
_cell.angle_gamma   90.00
#
_symmetry.space_group_name_H-M   'P 1'
#
loop_
_entity.id
_entity.type
_entity.pdbx_description
1 polymer ?
#
loop_
_entity_poly.entity_id
_entity_poly.type
_entity_poly.pdbx_seq_one_letter_code
_entity_poly.pdbx_strand_id
1 'polypeptide(L)'
;ASLRAMPGMRVLRPADANETVEAWRIAMQRTDGPTSLVLSRQALPTLDRTQYASAAGLAQGAYVLADCEGGSPEVLLLATGSEVALCIAAYEQLKKEGVRARVVSMPSWDLFECQDSAYQESVLPDAVQARVSVEAGSGLGWDRYVGRHGAILAMHSFGMSAPGKDVMAHFGFDA
;
A
#
# COMPACT_ATOMS: atom_id res chain seq x y z
N ALA A 1 -5.04 12.11 0.91
CA ALA A 1 -4.30 12.97 -0.02
C ALA A 1 -3.86 14.28 0.65
N SER A 2 -4.75 15.09 1.26
CA SER A 2 -4.42 16.41 1.81
C SER A 2 -3.29 16.38 2.86
N LEU A 3 -3.26 15.39 3.74
CA LEU A 3 -2.16 15.25 4.72
C LEU A 3 -0.82 15.00 4.03
N ARG A 4 -0.79 14.21 2.94
CA ARG A 4 0.44 13.95 2.17
C ARG A 4 0.94 15.17 1.41
N ALA A 5 0.08 16.18 1.19
CA ALA A 5 0.46 17.43 0.55
C ALA A 5 1.03 18.48 1.53
N MET A 6 0.98 18.24 2.84
CA MET A 6 1.50 19.18 3.84
C MET A 6 3.02 19.03 4.00
N PRO A 7 3.81 20.09 3.75
CA PRO A 7 5.25 20.05 3.95
C PRO A 7 5.61 19.65 5.39
N GLY A 8 6.55 18.72 5.53
CA GLY A 8 7.02 18.24 6.83
C GLY A 8 6.09 17.30 7.57
N MET A 9 4.89 17.02 7.05
CA MET A 9 3.97 16.03 7.64
C MET A 9 4.34 14.61 7.17
N ARG A 10 4.67 13.74 8.13
CA ARG A 10 4.78 12.30 7.85
C ARG A 10 3.42 11.65 7.96
N VAL A 11 3.03 10.89 6.94
CA VAL A 11 1.77 10.15 6.95
C VAL A 11 2.07 8.66 6.93
N LEU A 12 1.60 7.95 7.96
CA LEU A 12 1.70 6.52 8.09
C LEU A 12 0.29 5.91 8.02
N ARG A 13 0.07 5.03 7.06
CA ARG A 13 -1.20 4.32 6.88
C ARG A 13 -0.97 2.81 6.90
N PRO A 14 -0.83 2.22 8.12
CA PRO A 14 -0.48 0.81 8.28
C PRO A 14 -1.63 -0.11 7.84
N ALA A 15 -1.25 -1.28 7.30
CA ALA A 15 -2.18 -2.27 6.75
C ALA A 15 -2.79 -3.18 7.80
N ASP A 16 -2.08 -3.48 8.88
CA ASP A 16 -2.48 -4.43 9.91
C ASP A 16 -1.87 -4.09 11.28
N ALA A 17 -2.09 -4.96 12.27
CA ALA A 17 -1.55 -4.77 13.61
C ALA A 17 -0.01 -4.76 13.63
N ASN A 18 0.65 -5.59 12.81
CA ASN A 18 2.11 -5.65 12.75
C ASN A 18 2.69 -4.34 12.22
N GLU A 19 2.15 -3.82 11.11
CA GLU A 19 2.56 -2.51 10.58
C GLU A 19 2.20 -1.37 11.54
N THR A 20 1.10 -1.49 12.30
CA THR A 20 0.73 -0.47 13.29
C THR A 20 1.77 -0.34 14.40
N VAL A 21 2.35 -1.44 14.86
CA VAL A 21 3.47 -1.42 15.84
C VAL A 21 4.68 -0.68 15.27
N GLU A 22 5.06 -0.98 14.02
CA GLU A 22 6.18 -0.31 13.36
C GLU A 22 5.87 1.18 13.11
N ALA A 23 4.65 1.52 12.73
CA ALA A 23 4.22 2.90 12.54
C ALA A 23 4.33 3.72 13.84
N TRP A 24 3.91 3.16 14.97
CA TRP A 24 4.10 3.79 16.27
C TRP A 24 5.57 3.96 16.63
N ARG A 25 6.40 2.95 16.39
CA ARG A 25 7.85 3.03 16.62
C ARG A 25 8.47 4.22 15.86
N ILE A 26 8.16 4.36 14.58
CA ILE A 26 8.65 5.47 13.74
C ILE A 26 8.11 6.81 14.22
N ALA A 27 6.81 6.88 14.57
CA ALA A 27 6.20 8.11 15.06
C ALA A 27 6.85 8.60 16.37
N MET A 28 7.15 7.68 17.29
CA MET A 28 7.78 8.02 18.58
C MET A 28 9.26 8.38 18.46
N GLN A 29 9.95 7.87 17.45
CA GLN A 29 11.36 8.20 17.18
C GLN A 29 11.53 9.53 16.45
N ARG A 30 10.47 10.03 15.80
CA ARG A 30 10.52 11.27 15.06
C ARG A 30 10.41 12.48 15.99
N THR A 31 11.42 13.36 15.99
CA THR A 31 11.49 14.58 16.81
C THR A 31 11.50 15.88 16.00
N ASP A 32 11.59 15.79 14.67
CA ASP A 32 11.80 16.90 13.75
C ASP A 32 10.50 17.37 13.05
N GLY A 33 9.35 16.76 13.35
CA GLY A 33 8.10 17.14 12.72
C GLY A 33 6.92 16.27 13.12
N PRO A 34 5.71 16.63 12.72
CA PRO A 34 4.50 15.91 13.05
C PRO A 34 4.38 14.60 12.25
N THR A 35 3.79 13.59 12.89
CA THR A 35 3.44 12.32 12.26
C THR A 35 1.95 12.05 12.42
N SER A 36 1.28 11.73 11.33
CA SER A 36 -0.13 11.32 11.31
C SER A 36 -0.24 9.83 11.08
N LEU A 37 -0.86 9.10 12.00
CA LEU A 37 -1.22 7.69 11.82
C LEU A 37 -2.67 7.64 11.35
N VAL A 38 -2.90 7.13 10.13
CA VAL A 38 -4.22 6.96 9.55
C VAL A 38 -4.64 5.50 9.72
N LEU A 39 -5.46 5.26 10.73
CA LEU A 39 -5.92 3.92 11.10
C LEU A 39 -7.32 3.66 10.60
N SER A 40 -7.66 2.38 10.35
CA SER A 40 -9.02 1.98 10.01
C SER A 40 -9.88 1.82 11.27
N ARG A 41 -11.18 2.10 11.14
CA ARG A 41 -12.16 1.83 12.20
C ARG A 41 -12.59 0.35 12.19
N GLN A 42 -12.57 -0.29 11.04
CA GLN A 42 -12.93 -1.69 10.90
C GLN A 42 -11.77 -2.58 11.38
N ALA A 43 -12.12 -3.77 11.84
CA ALA A 43 -11.14 -4.82 12.08
C ALA A 43 -10.48 -5.23 10.76
N LEU A 44 -9.17 -5.31 10.74
CA LEU A 44 -8.37 -5.77 9.61
C LEU A 44 -7.74 -7.13 9.94
N PRO A 45 -7.57 -8.00 8.94
CA PRO A 45 -6.82 -9.24 9.14
C PRO A 45 -5.36 -8.91 9.46
N THR A 46 -4.82 -9.54 10.50
CA THR A 46 -3.38 -9.50 10.77
C THR A 46 -2.69 -10.52 9.88
N LEU A 47 -1.78 -10.06 9.03
CA LEU A 47 -1.08 -10.91 8.08
C LEU A 47 -0.06 -11.80 8.78
N ASP A 48 0.00 -13.06 8.36
CA ASP A 48 0.99 -14.02 8.84
C ASP A 48 2.38 -13.71 8.25
N ARG A 49 3.26 -13.20 9.09
CA ARG A 49 4.62 -12.80 8.70
C ARG A 49 5.58 -13.98 8.52
N THR A 50 5.09 -15.21 8.62
CA THR A 50 5.82 -16.40 8.15
C THR A 50 5.62 -16.64 6.66
N GLN A 51 4.53 -16.13 6.09
CA GLN A 51 4.19 -16.23 4.67
C GLN A 51 4.51 -14.94 3.90
N TYR A 52 4.39 -13.79 4.56
CA TYR A 52 4.61 -12.47 3.99
C TYR A 52 5.81 -11.77 4.64
N ALA A 53 6.39 -10.81 3.95
CA ALA A 53 7.56 -10.10 4.45
C ALA A 53 7.30 -9.38 5.78
N SER A 54 8.37 -9.18 6.55
CA SER A 54 8.33 -8.52 7.85
C SER A 54 7.77 -7.10 7.76
N ALA A 55 6.91 -6.73 8.73
CA ALA A 55 6.38 -5.39 8.87
C ALA A 55 7.45 -4.31 9.13
N ALA A 56 8.66 -4.71 9.54
CA ALA A 56 9.79 -3.80 9.69
C ALA A 56 10.14 -3.05 8.39
N GLY A 57 9.73 -3.60 7.22
CA GLY A 57 9.81 -2.93 5.93
C GLY A 57 9.08 -1.58 5.86
N LEU A 58 8.11 -1.34 6.75
CA LEU A 58 7.44 -0.04 6.88
C LEU A 58 8.43 1.11 7.14
N ALA A 59 9.56 0.85 7.79
CA ALA A 59 10.59 1.85 8.02
C ALA A 59 11.18 2.43 6.74
N GLN A 60 11.08 1.72 5.62
CA GLN A 60 11.50 2.18 4.29
C GLN A 60 10.38 2.94 3.55
N GLY A 61 9.17 3.01 4.12
CA GLY A 61 8.01 3.71 3.55
C GLY A 61 7.19 2.90 2.57
N ALA A 62 7.81 2.08 1.75
CA ALA A 62 7.20 1.03 0.93
C ALA A 62 8.12 -0.18 0.88
N TYR A 63 7.55 -1.37 0.78
CA TYR A 63 8.32 -2.61 0.72
C TYR A 63 7.54 -3.71 0.00
N VAL A 64 8.27 -4.67 -0.56
CA VAL A 64 7.67 -5.86 -1.18
C VAL A 64 7.10 -6.74 -0.06
N LEU A 65 5.78 -6.83 0.01
CA LEU A 65 5.06 -7.62 1.02
C LEU A 65 4.93 -9.09 0.60
N ALA A 66 4.62 -9.32 -0.67
CA ALA A 66 4.58 -10.64 -1.30
C ALA A 66 5.19 -10.54 -2.70
N ASP A 67 5.94 -11.55 -3.11
CA ASP A 67 6.58 -11.58 -4.41
C ASP A 67 6.26 -12.89 -5.15
N CYS A 68 6.36 -12.84 -6.48
CA CYS A 68 6.19 -14.01 -7.31
C CYS A 68 7.41 -14.94 -7.23
N GLU A 69 7.18 -16.21 -7.45
CA GLU A 69 8.22 -17.21 -7.63
C GLU A 69 8.64 -17.30 -9.11
N GLY A 70 9.90 -17.60 -9.37
CA GLY A 70 10.37 -18.00 -10.69
C GLY A 70 10.57 -16.87 -11.70
N GLY A 71 10.89 -15.65 -11.29
CA GLY A 71 11.26 -14.58 -12.22
C GLY A 71 10.78 -13.18 -11.83
N SER A 72 10.85 -12.26 -12.77
CA SER A 72 10.35 -10.89 -12.54
C SER A 72 8.82 -10.87 -12.55
N PRO A 73 8.18 -10.00 -11.70
CA PRO A 73 6.74 -9.84 -11.73
C PRO A 73 6.26 -9.26 -13.06
N GLU A 74 5.06 -9.66 -13.47
CA GLU A 74 4.36 -9.13 -14.64
C GLU A 74 3.45 -7.97 -14.26
N VAL A 75 2.97 -7.95 -13.00
CA VAL A 75 2.11 -6.90 -12.46
C VAL A 75 2.49 -6.57 -11.02
N LEU A 76 2.42 -5.27 -10.69
CA LEU A 76 2.59 -4.77 -9.33
C LEU A 76 1.23 -4.32 -8.77
N LEU A 77 0.88 -4.82 -7.60
CA LEU A 77 -0.29 -4.41 -6.82
C LEU A 77 0.20 -3.51 -5.67
N LEU A 78 -0.10 -2.23 -5.74
CA LEU A 78 0.35 -1.22 -4.78
C LEU A 78 -0.80 -0.85 -3.87
N ALA A 79 -0.64 -0.96 -2.56
CA ALA A 79 -1.70 -0.58 -1.65
C ALA A 79 -1.17 0.02 -0.35
N THR A 80 -2.06 0.64 0.39
CA THR A 80 -1.78 1.21 1.71
C THR A 80 -2.99 1.00 2.63
N GLY A 81 -2.73 0.79 3.92
CA GLY A 81 -3.81 0.63 4.90
C GLY A 81 -4.66 -0.60 4.64
N SER A 82 -5.96 -0.47 4.83
CA SER A 82 -6.94 -1.56 4.72
C SER A 82 -6.94 -2.26 3.36
N GLU A 83 -6.56 -1.58 2.30
CA GLU A 83 -6.62 -2.10 0.94
C GLU A 83 -5.47 -3.06 0.61
N VAL A 84 -4.44 -3.13 1.46
CA VAL A 84 -3.38 -4.15 1.34
C VAL A 84 -3.96 -5.57 1.41
N ALA A 85 -4.96 -5.80 2.27
CA ALA A 85 -5.62 -7.09 2.37
C ALA A 85 -6.34 -7.48 1.06
N LEU A 86 -6.92 -6.51 0.33
CA LEU A 86 -7.51 -6.75 -1.00
C LEU A 86 -6.44 -7.14 -2.02
N CYS A 87 -5.30 -6.43 -2.02
CA CYS A 87 -4.19 -6.76 -2.91
C CYS A 87 -3.60 -8.15 -2.62
N ILE A 88 -3.56 -8.59 -1.36
CA ILE A 88 -3.17 -9.96 -1.01
C ILE A 88 -4.19 -10.97 -1.55
N ALA A 89 -5.50 -10.72 -1.42
CA ALA A 89 -6.53 -11.60 -1.97
C ALA A 89 -6.42 -11.71 -3.50
N ALA A 90 -6.24 -10.58 -4.19
CA ALA A 90 -6.02 -10.54 -5.64
C ALA A 90 -4.71 -11.27 -6.04
N TYR A 91 -3.63 -11.08 -5.29
CA TYR A 91 -2.37 -11.78 -5.50
C TYR A 91 -2.53 -13.31 -5.44
N GLU A 92 -3.23 -13.81 -4.42
CA GLU A 92 -3.47 -15.25 -4.29
C GLU A 92 -4.35 -15.81 -5.42
N GLN A 93 -5.25 -15.02 -5.98
CA GLN A 93 -6.03 -15.39 -7.14
C GLN A 93 -5.17 -15.38 -8.41
N LEU A 94 -4.42 -14.32 -8.68
CA LEU A 94 -3.51 -14.22 -9.82
C LEU A 94 -2.45 -15.34 -9.81
N LYS A 95 -1.94 -15.69 -8.63
CA LYS A 95 -1.00 -16.82 -8.47
C LYS A 95 -1.63 -18.14 -8.93
N LYS A 96 -2.90 -18.41 -8.64
CA LYS A 96 -3.62 -19.61 -9.11
C LYS A 96 -3.81 -19.61 -10.63
N GLU A 97 -3.93 -18.44 -11.22
CA GLU A 97 -4.06 -18.24 -12.67
C GLU A 97 -2.71 -18.25 -13.40
N GLY A 98 -1.60 -18.40 -12.67
CA GLY A 98 -0.25 -18.45 -13.23
C GLY A 98 0.34 -17.08 -13.57
N VAL A 99 -0.27 -15.99 -13.12
CA VAL A 99 0.23 -14.62 -13.31
C VAL A 99 1.23 -14.28 -12.21
N ARG A 100 2.41 -13.82 -12.59
CA ARG A 100 3.46 -13.40 -11.66
C ARG A 100 3.16 -11.99 -11.13
N ALA A 101 2.52 -11.91 -10.00
CA ALA A 101 2.20 -10.66 -9.33
C ALA A 101 3.15 -10.39 -8.15
N ARG A 102 3.33 -9.10 -7.83
CA ARG A 102 4.01 -8.63 -6.62
C ARG A 102 3.06 -7.70 -5.87
N VAL A 103 2.99 -7.84 -4.56
CA VAL A 103 2.27 -6.90 -3.69
C VAL A 103 3.27 -6.01 -2.98
N VAL A 104 3.06 -4.71 -3.07
CA VAL A 104 3.84 -3.69 -2.38
C VAL A 104 2.95 -2.98 -1.37
N SER A 105 3.28 -3.08 -0.08
CA SER A 105 2.70 -2.22 0.94
C SER A 105 3.41 -0.86 0.91
N MET A 106 2.64 0.23 0.80
CA MET A 106 3.15 1.62 0.73
C MET A 106 2.58 2.47 1.87
N PRO A 107 2.88 2.16 3.13
CA PRO A 107 2.32 2.87 4.27
C PRO A 107 2.79 4.33 4.39
N SER A 108 3.93 4.72 3.79
CA SER A 108 4.45 6.09 3.85
C SER A 108 5.22 6.49 2.59
N TRP A 109 4.65 7.41 1.82
CA TRP A 109 5.29 7.89 0.58
C TRP A 109 6.54 8.72 0.86
N ASP A 110 6.50 9.59 1.88
CA ASP A 110 7.63 10.44 2.26
C ASP A 110 8.86 9.63 2.69
N LEU A 111 8.68 8.53 3.42
CA LEU A 111 9.77 7.63 3.77
C LEU A 111 10.32 6.88 2.55
N PHE A 112 9.44 6.47 1.64
CA PHE A 112 9.86 5.77 0.42
C PHE A 112 10.62 6.70 -0.53
N GLU A 113 10.18 7.94 -0.67
CA GLU A 113 10.86 8.95 -1.51
C GLU A 113 12.23 9.35 -0.96
N CYS A 114 12.50 9.15 0.34
CA CYS A 114 13.82 9.36 0.95
C CYS A 114 14.78 8.18 0.72
N GLN A 115 14.33 7.06 0.18
CA GLN A 115 15.20 5.92 -0.12
C GLN A 115 16.05 6.22 -1.37
N ASP A 116 17.19 5.54 -1.48
CA ASP A 116 18.00 5.61 -2.69
C ASP A 116 17.29 4.96 -3.90
N SER A 117 17.75 5.31 -5.09
CA SER A 117 17.16 4.83 -6.34
C SER A 117 17.25 3.31 -6.50
N ALA A 118 18.29 2.69 -5.94
CA ALA A 118 18.46 1.24 -6.03
C ALA A 118 17.39 0.52 -5.21
N TYR A 119 17.08 1.03 -4.01
CA TYR A 119 15.98 0.50 -3.20
C TYR A 119 14.63 0.73 -3.88
N GLN A 120 14.38 1.95 -4.36
CA GLN A 120 13.12 2.26 -5.05
C GLN A 120 12.91 1.35 -6.26
N GLU A 121 13.94 1.15 -7.08
CA GLU A 121 13.91 0.22 -8.23
C GLU A 121 13.70 -1.24 -7.79
N SER A 122 14.27 -1.66 -6.68
CA SER A 122 14.06 -3.03 -6.16
C SER A 122 12.60 -3.30 -5.77
N VAL A 123 11.90 -2.28 -5.27
CA VAL A 123 10.50 -2.35 -4.85
C VAL A 123 9.56 -2.16 -6.05
N LEU A 124 9.82 -1.15 -6.88
CA LEU A 124 9.00 -0.73 -8.03
C LEU A 124 9.84 -0.73 -9.32
N PRO A 125 10.24 -1.91 -9.83
CA PRO A 125 11.10 -1.98 -11.00
C PRO A 125 10.47 -1.31 -12.23
N ASP A 126 11.22 -0.41 -12.87
CA ASP A 126 10.78 0.36 -14.03
C ASP A 126 10.40 -0.52 -15.23
N ALA A 127 11.00 -1.70 -15.31
CA ALA A 127 10.66 -2.67 -16.34
C ALA A 127 9.22 -3.19 -16.24
N VAL A 128 8.58 -3.10 -15.06
CA VAL A 128 7.21 -3.57 -14.85
C VAL A 128 6.25 -2.38 -14.92
N GLN A 129 5.62 -2.23 -16.09
CA GLN A 129 4.70 -1.11 -16.37
C GLN A 129 3.25 -1.42 -15.99
N ALA A 130 2.85 -2.68 -15.87
CA ALA A 130 1.54 -3.07 -15.39
C ALA A 130 1.48 -2.89 -13.86
N ARG A 131 0.94 -1.77 -13.42
CA ARG A 131 0.86 -1.40 -12.01
C ARG A 131 -0.56 -0.98 -11.66
N VAL A 132 -1.06 -1.48 -10.54
CA VAL A 132 -2.39 -1.12 -10.03
C VAL A 132 -2.22 -0.60 -8.61
N SER A 133 -2.69 0.61 -8.34
CA SER A 133 -2.77 1.12 -6.97
C SER A 133 -4.19 1.02 -6.43
N VAL A 134 -4.31 0.66 -5.15
CA VAL A 134 -5.59 0.49 -4.47
C VAL A 134 -5.59 1.28 -3.16
N GLU A 135 -6.42 2.30 -3.08
CA GLU A 135 -6.62 3.10 -1.86
C GLU A 135 -8.05 3.60 -1.77
N ALA A 136 -8.79 3.26 -0.71
CA ALA A 136 -10.11 3.82 -0.40
C ALA A 136 -9.97 5.28 0.08
N GLY A 137 -9.44 6.11 -0.79
CA GLY A 137 -9.14 7.52 -0.63
C GLY A 137 -8.96 8.18 -1.98
N SER A 138 -8.59 9.47 -2.01
CA SER A 138 -8.31 10.16 -3.26
C SER A 138 -7.13 9.55 -4.00
N GLY A 139 -7.25 9.34 -5.29
CA GLY A 139 -6.17 8.85 -6.17
C GLY A 139 -5.05 9.86 -6.43
N LEU A 140 -5.15 11.07 -5.89
CA LEU A 140 -4.17 12.14 -6.11
C LEU A 140 -2.76 11.72 -5.68
N GLY A 141 -1.83 11.75 -6.63
CA GLY A 141 -0.42 11.43 -6.45
C GLY A 141 -0.03 9.97 -6.68
N TRP A 142 -1.01 9.06 -6.85
CA TRP A 142 -0.70 7.67 -7.20
C TRP A 142 -0.13 7.52 -8.62
N ASP A 143 -0.42 8.46 -9.52
CA ASP A 143 0.10 8.51 -10.89
C ASP A 143 1.63 8.44 -10.95
N ARG A 144 2.34 9.00 -9.95
CA ARG A 144 3.81 8.94 -9.86
C ARG A 144 4.36 7.52 -9.69
N TYR A 145 3.57 6.61 -9.09
CA TYR A 145 3.98 5.23 -8.82
C TYR A 145 3.45 4.23 -9.84
N VAL A 146 2.23 4.45 -10.34
CA VAL A 146 1.62 3.55 -11.34
C VAL A 146 2.06 3.87 -12.75
N GLY A 147 2.46 5.12 -13.03
CA GLY A 147 2.86 5.56 -14.35
C GLY A 147 1.70 5.64 -15.34
N ARG A 148 2.04 5.81 -16.63
CA ARG A 148 1.03 6.03 -17.70
C ARG A 148 0.26 4.76 -18.09
N HIS A 149 0.80 3.61 -17.84
CA HIS A 149 0.24 2.30 -18.24
C HIS A 149 -0.44 1.58 -17.07
N GLY A 150 -0.38 2.17 -15.88
CA GLY A 150 -1.00 1.63 -14.69
C GLY A 150 -2.45 2.09 -14.50
N ALA A 151 -3.11 1.49 -13.52
CA ALA A 151 -4.47 1.82 -13.12
C ALA A 151 -4.52 2.27 -11.65
N ILE A 152 -5.48 3.13 -11.34
CA ILE A 152 -5.69 3.64 -9.98
C ILE A 152 -7.12 3.29 -9.58
N LEU A 153 -7.28 2.40 -8.60
CA LEU A 153 -8.54 2.15 -7.92
C LEU A 153 -8.61 3.04 -6.69
N ALA A 154 -9.42 4.08 -6.76
CA ALA A 154 -9.51 5.12 -5.75
C ALA A 154 -10.91 5.72 -5.66
N MET A 155 -11.16 6.55 -4.64
CA MET A 155 -12.41 7.26 -4.47
C MET A 155 -12.43 8.51 -5.36
N HIS A 156 -13.46 8.63 -6.17
CA HIS A 156 -13.75 9.79 -7.05
C HIS A 156 -14.91 10.65 -6.55
N SER A 157 -15.49 10.28 -5.41
CA SER A 157 -16.59 10.98 -4.76
C SER A 157 -16.45 10.95 -3.25
N PHE A 158 -17.36 11.62 -2.53
CA PHE A 158 -17.48 11.41 -1.09
C PHE A 158 -17.93 9.99 -0.79
N GLY A 159 -17.49 9.48 0.37
CA GLY A 159 -17.96 8.20 0.90
C GLY A 159 -19.47 8.24 1.25
N MET A 160 -19.99 7.07 1.61
CA MET A 160 -21.39 6.93 2.04
C MET A 160 -21.46 6.20 3.38
N SER A 161 -22.62 6.27 4.03
CA SER A 161 -22.87 5.61 5.31
C SER A 161 -23.73 4.36 5.08
N ALA A 162 -23.10 3.20 5.17
CA ALA A 162 -23.72 1.88 5.09
C ALA A 162 -22.80 0.85 5.76
N PRO A 163 -23.17 -0.44 5.87
CA PRO A 163 -22.26 -1.50 6.29
C PRO A 163 -20.99 -1.49 5.42
N GLY A 164 -19.81 -1.60 6.06
CA GLY A 164 -18.53 -1.41 5.38
C GLY A 164 -18.35 -2.29 4.14
N LYS A 165 -18.79 -3.56 4.20
CA LYS A 165 -18.73 -4.49 3.06
C LYS A 165 -19.53 -3.99 1.86
N ASP A 166 -20.74 -3.48 2.09
CA ASP A 166 -21.61 -3.00 1.03
C ASP A 166 -21.05 -1.72 0.40
N VAL A 167 -20.46 -0.84 1.23
CA VAL A 167 -19.80 0.38 0.76
C VAL A 167 -18.57 0.04 -0.09
N MET A 168 -17.73 -0.90 0.36
CA MET A 168 -16.54 -1.31 -0.39
C MET A 168 -16.93 -1.91 -1.75
N ALA A 169 -17.91 -2.82 -1.79
CA ALA A 169 -18.42 -3.39 -3.05
C ALA A 169 -19.04 -2.32 -3.97
N HIS A 170 -19.81 -1.36 -3.42
CA HIS A 170 -20.40 -0.27 -4.19
C HIS A 170 -19.35 0.59 -4.91
N PHE A 171 -18.19 0.81 -4.28
CA PHE A 171 -17.08 1.57 -4.86
C PHE A 171 -16.07 0.71 -5.63
N GLY A 172 -16.32 -0.58 -5.79
CA GLY A 172 -15.45 -1.50 -6.55
C GLY A 172 -14.19 -1.93 -5.80
N PHE A 173 -14.16 -1.82 -4.47
CA PHE A 173 -13.07 -2.33 -3.63
C PHE A 173 -13.37 -3.77 -3.21
N ASP A 174 -13.44 -4.66 -4.16
CA ASP A 174 -13.55 -6.11 -4.01
C ASP A 174 -12.42 -6.82 -4.80
N ALA A 175 -12.10 -8.07 -4.42
CA ALA A 175 -11.06 -8.87 -5.04
C ALA A 175 -11.65 -9.84 -6.07
#